data_e60fc5b9b636249bc61f6b9622c9550f
#
_entry.id   e60fc5b9b636249bc61f6b9622c9550f
#
_cell.length_a   1.000
_cell.length_b   1.000
_cell.length_c   1.000
_cell.angle_alpha   90.00
_cell.angle_beta   90.00
_cell.angle_gamma   90.00
#
_symmetry.space_group_name_H-M   'P 1'
#
loop_
_entity.id
_entity.type
_entity.pdbx_description
1 polymer ?
#
loop_
_entity_poly.entity_id
_entity_poly.type
_entity_poly.pdbx_seq_one_letter_code
_entity_poly.pdbx_strand_id
1 'polypeptide(L)'
;MKTSDEILEEVNGIFKDVLENDNLVILRSSSAEEIDEWDSLTHIQLVVGVEKHFKIRFTSSEINKFKNVGEMCDAIGYKLQK
;
A
#
# COMPACT_ATOMS: atom_id res chain seq x y z
N MET A 1 2.93 -18.53 -1.27
CA MET A 1 3.59 -17.22 -1.10
C MET A 1 3.27 -16.32 -2.28
N LYS A 2 2.96 -15.06 -2.01
CA LYS A 2 2.63 -14.12 -3.07
C LYS A 2 3.89 -13.51 -3.68
N THR A 3 3.85 -13.32 -5.00
CA THR A 3 4.94 -12.62 -5.70
C THR A 3 4.78 -11.11 -5.50
N SER A 4 5.84 -10.36 -5.79
CA SER A 4 5.78 -8.90 -5.72
C SER A 4 4.69 -8.33 -6.64
N ASP A 5 4.51 -8.93 -7.82
CA ASP A 5 3.49 -8.49 -8.76
C ASP A 5 2.08 -8.72 -8.22
N GLU A 6 1.86 -9.86 -7.58
CA GLU A 6 0.56 -10.17 -6.99
C GLU A 6 0.25 -9.20 -5.84
N ILE A 7 1.24 -8.90 -5.02
CA ILE A 7 1.07 -7.96 -3.93
C ILE A 7 0.74 -6.57 -4.48
N LEU A 8 1.47 -6.14 -5.50
CA LEU A 8 1.21 -4.84 -6.12
C LEU A 8 -0.20 -4.75 -6.69
N GLU A 9 -0.67 -5.82 -7.34
CA GLU A 9 -2.01 -5.85 -7.91
C GLU A 9 -3.07 -5.73 -6.82
N GLU A 10 -2.89 -6.43 -5.71
CA GLU A 10 -3.84 -6.36 -4.60
C GLU A 10 -3.79 -5.00 -3.92
N VAL A 11 -2.61 -4.42 -3.76
CA VAL A 11 -2.46 -3.08 -3.19
C VAL A 11 -3.12 -2.04 -4.10
N ASN A 12 -3.00 -2.21 -5.42
CA ASN A 12 -3.66 -1.32 -6.36
C ASN A 12 -5.18 -1.31 -6.15
N GLY A 13 -5.77 -2.48 -5.90
CA GLY A 13 -7.20 -2.59 -5.60
C GLY A 13 -7.57 -1.85 -4.32
N ILE A 14 -6.72 -1.95 -3.30
CA ILE A 14 -6.94 -1.25 -2.03
C ILE A 14 -6.88 0.27 -2.26
N PHE A 15 -5.90 0.73 -3.05
CA PHE A 15 -5.78 2.16 -3.38
C PHE A 15 -7.02 2.67 -4.10
N LYS A 16 -7.54 1.90 -5.05
CA LYS A 16 -8.77 2.29 -5.78
C LYS A 16 -9.93 2.47 -4.83
N ASP A 17 -10.10 1.54 -3.90
CA ASP A 17 -11.18 1.58 -2.93
C ASP A 17 -11.05 2.76 -1.98
N VAL A 18 -9.88 2.92 -1.39
CA VAL A 18 -9.67 3.97 -0.38
C VAL A 18 -9.72 5.36 -0.98
N LEU A 19 -9.11 5.53 -2.15
CA LEU A 19 -9.05 6.83 -2.82
C LEU A 19 -10.25 7.08 -3.73
N GLU A 20 -11.14 6.10 -3.81
CA GLU A 20 -12.39 6.20 -4.59
C GLU A 20 -12.13 6.59 -6.04
N ASN A 21 -11.12 5.94 -6.65
CA ASN A 21 -10.74 6.22 -8.02
C ASN A 21 -10.53 4.91 -8.78
N ASP A 22 -11.56 4.46 -9.49
CA ASP A 22 -11.56 3.20 -10.22
C ASP A 22 -10.56 3.15 -11.36
N ASN A 23 -10.11 4.32 -11.82
CA ASN A 23 -9.15 4.41 -12.92
C ASN A 23 -7.70 4.44 -12.47
N LEU A 24 -7.49 4.40 -11.17
CA LEU A 24 -6.14 4.52 -10.61
C LEU A 24 -5.30 3.29 -10.92
N VAL A 25 -4.10 3.53 -11.45
CA VAL A 25 -3.11 2.48 -11.68
C VAL A 25 -1.84 2.91 -10.96
N ILE A 26 -1.39 2.11 -10.01
CA ILE A 26 -0.17 2.42 -9.26
C ILE A 26 0.98 1.54 -9.73
N LEU A 27 2.18 2.08 -9.59
CA LEU A 27 3.41 1.38 -9.89
C LEU A 27 4.25 1.35 -8.61
N ARG A 28 5.28 0.51 -8.59
CA ARG A 28 6.17 0.45 -7.43
C ARG A 28 6.82 1.80 -7.16
N SER A 29 7.03 2.60 -8.19
CA SER A 29 7.61 3.94 -8.06
C SER A 29 6.63 5.03 -7.67
N SER A 30 5.34 4.72 -7.66
CA SER A 30 4.31 5.72 -7.33
C SER A 30 4.46 6.20 -5.88
N SER A 31 4.29 7.50 -5.69
CA SER A 31 4.41 8.11 -4.37
C SER A 31 3.28 9.12 -4.15
N ALA A 32 3.19 9.62 -2.92
CA ALA A 32 2.17 10.61 -2.59
C ALA A 32 2.33 11.90 -3.39
N GLU A 33 3.54 12.17 -3.88
CA GLU A 33 3.79 13.34 -4.72
C GLU A 33 3.12 13.23 -6.08
N GLU A 34 2.96 12.01 -6.57
CA GLU A 34 2.37 11.76 -7.88
C GLU A 34 0.86 11.53 -7.82
N ILE A 35 0.37 11.09 -6.68
CA ILE A 35 -1.04 10.75 -6.50
C ILE A 35 -1.67 11.80 -5.61
N ASP A 36 -2.46 12.67 -6.19
CA ASP A 36 -3.07 13.81 -5.47
C ASP A 36 -3.92 13.37 -4.29
N GLU A 37 -4.61 12.27 -4.42
CA GLU A 37 -5.52 11.77 -3.38
C GLU A 37 -4.78 11.16 -2.19
N TRP A 38 -3.50 10.90 -2.33
CA TRP A 38 -2.69 10.26 -1.30
C TRP A 38 -2.03 11.30 -0.40
N ASP A 39 -2.65 11.56 0.74
CA ASP A 39 -2.14 12.51 1.73
C ASP A 39 -2.00 11.82 3.09
N SER A 40 -1.73 12.60 4.14
CA SER A 40 -1.52 12.04 5.49
C SER A 40 -2.71 11.23 5.98
N LEU A 41 -3.91 11.72 5.70
CA LEU A 41 -5.13 11.05 6.15
C LEU A 41 -5.37 9.76 5.39
N THR A 42 -5.31 9.84 4.05
CA THR A 42 -5.54 8.65 3.23
C THR A 42 -4.42 7.63 3.40
N HIS A 43 -3.20 8.09 3.71
CA HIS A 43 -2.10 7.17 3.98
C HIS A 43 -2.45 6.21 5.12
N ILE A 44 -2.99 6.74 6.21
CA ILE A 44 -3.42 5.91 7.34
C ILE A 44 -4.54 4.97 6.92
N GLN A 45 -5.49 5.45 6.13
CA GLN A 45 -6.58 4.62 5.63
C GLN A 45 -6.07 3.50 4.73
N LEU A 46 -5.08 3.80 3.89
CA LEU A 46 -4.46 2.79 3.03
C LEU A 46 -3.76 1.72 3.85
N VAL A 47 -3.03 2.14 4.88
CA VAL A 47 -2.33 1.21 5.77
C VAL A 47 -3.33 0.27 6.46
N VAL A 48 -4.41 0.83 6.99
CA VAL A 48 -5.45 0.03 7.64
C VAL A 48 -6.08 -0.96 6.66
N GLY A 49 -6.34 -0.52 5.44
CA GLY A 49 -6.88 -1.39 4.40
C GLY A 49 -5.95 -2.55 4.08
N VAL A 50 -4.66 -2.24 3.96
CA VAL A 50 -3.63 -3.26 3.70
C VAL A 50 -3.55 -4.26 4.86
N GLU A 51 -3.54 -3.76 6.08
CA GLU A 51 -3.48 -4.62 7.27
C GLU A 51 -4.65 -5.60 7.32
N LYS A 52 -5.84 -5.11 7.03
CA LYS A 52 -7.04 -5.95 7.03
C LYS A 52 -7.04 -6.95 5.89
N HIS A 53 -6.62 -6.52 4.71
CA HIS A 53 -6.64 -7.36 3.52
C HIS A 53 -5.65 -8.52 3.63
N PHE A 54 -4.44 -8.22 4.08
CA PHE A 54 -3.37 -9.23 4.19
C PHE A 54 -3.28 -9.86 5.57
N LYS A 55 -4.06 -9.38 6.54
CA LYS A 55 -4.06 -9.86 7.94
C LYS A 55 -2.69 -9.72 8.58
N ILE A 56 -2.10 -8.55 8.43
CA ILE A 56 -0.79 -8.18 8.98
C ILE A 56 -0.90 -6.90 9.79
N ARG A 57 0.18 -6.54 10.46
CA ARG A 57 0.25 -5.31 11.25
C ARG A 57 1.55 -4.58 10.97
N PHE A 58 1.48 -3.25 10.95
CA PHE A 58 2.66 -2.39 10.81
C PHE A 58 2.86 -1.58 12.09
N THR A 59 4.12 -1.29 12.41
CA THR A 59 4.45 -0.37 13.50
C THR A 59 4.41 1.06 12.96
N SER A 60 4.36 2.04 13.87
CA SER A 60 4.40 3.45 13.48
C SER A 60 5.64 3.78 12.67
N SER A 61 6.78 3.20 13.05
CA SER A 61 8.03 3.40 12.31
C SER A 61 7.92 2.90 10.88
N GLU A 62 7.31 1.73 10.70
CA GLU A 62 7.15 1.16 9.37
C GLU A 62 6.24 2.04 8.51
N ILE A 63 5.12 2.49 9.08
CA ILE A 63 4.15 3.34 8.38
C ILE A 63 4.82 4.61 7.88
N ASN A 64 5.66 5.22 8.70
CA ASN A 64 6.32 6.48 8.35
C ASN A 64 7.43 6.31 7.33
N LYS A 65 7.89 5.08 7.08
CA LYS A 65 8.95 4.81 6.12
C LYS A 65 8.46 4.59 4.70
N PHE A 66 7.17 4.45 4.50
CA PHE A 66 6.62 4.17 3.17
C PHE A 66 6.66 5.43 2.31
N LYS A 67 7.70 5.60 1.53
CA LYS A 67 7.87 6.75 0.64
C LYS A 67 7.22 6.51 -0.71
N ASN A 68 7.05 5.25 -1.09
CA ASN A 68 6.42 4.89 -2.35
C ASN A 68 5.74 3.53 -2.20
N VAL A 69 5.00 3.15 -3.25
CA VAL A 69 4.26 1.89 -3.24
C VAL A 69 5.20 0.69 -3.13
N GLY A 70 6.37 0.75 -3.76
CA GLY A 70 7.33 -0.34 -3.72
C GLY A 70 7.76 -0.68 -2.30
N GLU A 71 8.04 0.34 -1.49
CA GLU A 71 8.44 0.11 -0.10
C GLU A 71 7.31 -0.54 0.69
N MET A 72 6.06 -0.10 0.44
CA MET A 72 4.90 -0.70 1.08
C MET A 72 4.76 -2.17 0.68
N CYS A 73 4.91 -2.47 -0.61
CA CYS A 73 4.82 -3.84 -1.11
C CYS A 73 5.91 -4.73 -0.53
N ASP A 74 7.12 -4.21 -0.41
CA ASP A 74 8.24 -4.96 0.18
C ASP A 74 7.96 -5.30 1.64
N ALA A 75 7.43 -4.34 2.39
CA ALA A 75 7.07 -4.57 3.79
C ALA A 75 5.98 -5.63 3.92
N ILE A 76 4.98 -5.59 3.04
CA ILE A 76 3.92 -6.59 3.00
C ILE A 76 4.51 -7.97 2.74
N GLY A 77 5.34 -8.08 1.72
CA GLY A 77 5.98 -9.34 1.37
C GLY A 77 6.79 -9.92 2.51
N TYR A 78 7.54 -9.07 3.18
CA TYR A 78 8.33 -9.49 4.34
C TYR A 78 7.46 -10.08 5.44
N LYS A 79 6.35 -9.40 5.74
CA LYS A 79 5.45 -9.87 6.81
C LYS A 79 4.69 -11.14 6.42
N LEU A 80 4.39 -11.32 5.14
CA LEU A 80 3.69 -12.52 4.69
C LEU A 80 4.58 -13.77 4.71
N GLN A 81 5.89 -13.59 4.74
CA GLN A 81 6.83 -14.69 4.81
C GLN A 81 7.00 -15.24 6.23
N LYS A 82 6.46 -14.59 7.22
CA LYS A 82 6.62 -14.98 8.63
C LYS A 82 5.48 -15.83 9.17
#